data_1198f618c3555ed6535eb6dabb82edd5
#
_entry.id   1198f618c3555ed6535eb6dabb82edd5
#
_cell.length_a   1.000
_cell.length_b   1.000
_cell.length_c   1.000
_cell.angle_alpha   90.00
_cell.angle_beta   90.00
_cell.angle_gamma   90.00
#
_symmetry.space_group_name_H-M   'P 1'
#
loop_
_entity.id
_entity.type
_entity.pdbx_description
1 polymer ?
#
loop_
_entity_poly.entity_id
_entity_poly.type
_entity_poly.pdbx_seq_one_letter_code
_entity_poly.pdbx_strand_id
1 'polypeptide(L)'
;MKKTILIIFLFISNYSFSQIEKAPERFRGEGPFNQLIIRGATIINGNGAPPTGPVDIVIEKNIIKSIRNVGYPGLEIKESRRPVAKPGAKEIDAHGKYVLPGLIDMHGHISSQREGTAEYVFKLWMAHGITTIRDPSCGQGLDWVLHQKEESKKNSITAPRILAYTSFGQGAKNGINTPEEAVNWVRKNADRGADGIKFFGSRPDIFKAALQENKRLGLRSACHHAQMDVAEMNVLETARNGLTTMEHWYGLPEALFEDKTVQNYPVEYNYMNEGHRFEEAGKLWKQAAEPYSKKWNDVMNELISLDFTIDVTFVPYSVFRDVQRASSLPWHKDYTRPKLLKFFLPARDSHAAAYYDWGSELETVWKENYKLWMTFINEYKNRGGRVTAGADSGYMYNLYGFGYVQELELLREAGFHPMEVIRAATLHAAEAIGMEDQIGSVETGKLADLIIMDQNPLKNLKYLYATGDIKLENNEVIRVGGVSKTIKDGIIFDAKELLEDVKKIVDEEKRNTPGWEKLLFENIQRK
;
A
#
# COMPACT_ATOMS: atom_id res chain seq x y z
N MET A 1 50.66 -29.39 25.65
CA MET A 1 49.88 -28.39 24.93
C MET A 1 48.79 -29.08 24.13
N LYS A 2 47.56 -29.17 24.69
CA LYS A 2 46.41 -29.74 23.99
C LYS A 2 45.70 -28.57 23.28
N LYS A 3 45.62 -28.60 21.93
CA LYS A 3 44.85 -27.67 21.15
C LYS A 3 43.39 -28.10 21.16
N THR A 4 42.55 -27.37 21.89
CA THR A 4 41.11 -27.54 21.84
C THR A 4 40.60 -26.84 20.57
N ILE A 5 40.11 -27.61 19.60
CA ILE A 5 39.44 -27.10 18.41
C ILE A 5 37.99 -26.81 18.81
N LEU A 6 37.63 -25.54 18.87
CA LEU A 6 36.26 -25.09 19.08
C LEU A 6 35.52 -25.17 17.75
N ILE A 7 34.71 -26.22 17.58
CA ILE A 7 33.81 -26.34 16.41
C ILE A 7 32.56 -25.50 16.73
N ILE A 8 32.51 -24.31 16.12
CA ILE A 8 31.31 -23.47 16.12
C ILE A 8 30.34 -24.11 15.12
N PHE A 9 29.32 -24.78 15.61
CA PHE A 9 28.17 -25.18 14.82
C PHE A 9 27.35 -23.90 14.53
N LEU A 10 27.55 -23.29 13.38
CA LEU A 10 26.59 -22.37 12.79
C LEU A 10 25.33 -23.19 12.43
N PHE A 11 24.32 -23.13 13.26
CA PHE A 11 22.98 -23.52 12.87
C PHE A 11 22.47 -22.50 11.84
N ILE A 12 22.81 -22.70 10.57
CA ILE A 12 22.06 -22.11 9.47
C ILE A 12 20.74 -22.87 9.45
N SER A 13 19.74 -22.36 10.16
CA SER A 13 18.37 -22.78 9.95
C SER A 13 18.00 -22.36 8.52
N ASN A 14 18.11 -23.31 7.58
CA ASN A 14 17.46 -23.21 6.29
C ASN A 14 15.94 -23.19 6.54
N TYR A 15 15.40 -22.02 6.85
CA TYR A 15 13.98 -21.81 6.70
C TYR A 15 13.70 -21.82 5.19
N SER A 16 13.44 -22.99 4.65
CA SER A 16 12.73 -23.12 3.39
C SER A 16 11.34 -22.57 3.63
N PHE A 17 11.15 -21.29 3.41
CA PHE A 17 9.82 -20.70 3.36
C PHE A 17 9.11 -21.36 2.17
N SER A 18 8.14 -22.23 2.43
CA SER A 18 7.31 -22.72 1.35
C SER A 18 6.54 -21.53 0.80
N GLN A 19 6.52 -21.38 -0.51
CA GLN A 19 5.76 -20.32 -1.15
C GLN A 19 4.27 -20.47 -0.84
N ILE A 20 3.54 -19.36 -0.75
CA ILE A 20 2.09 -19.40 -0.62
C ILE A 20 1.47 -19.98 -1.89
N GLU A 21 0.27 -20.53 -1.75
CA GLU A 21 -0.47 -21.02 -2.89
C GLU A 21 -0.76 -19.89 -3.87
N LYS A 22 -0.51 -20.16 -5.16
CA LYS A 22 -0.81 -19.23 -6.26
C LYS A 22 -2.31 -19.02 -6.38
N ALA A 23 -2.71 -17.87 -6.93
CA ALA A 23 -4.10 -17.63 -7.23
C ALA A 23 -4.60 -18.63 -8.27
N PRO A 24 -5.82 -19.18 -8.08
CA PRO A 24 -6.46 -20.08 -9.05
C PRO A 24 -6.88 -19.33 -10.32
N GLU A 25 -7.25 -20.09 -11.35
CA GLU A 25 -7.89 -19.53 -12.54
C GLU A 25 -9.11 -18.67 -12.18
N ARG A 26 -9.29 -17.60 -12.93
CA ARG A 26 -10.35 -16.64 -12.71
C ARG A 26 -11.72 -17.25 -13.00
N PHE A 27 -12.56 -17.28 -11.99
CA PHE A 27 -13.97 -17.66 -12.11
C PHE A 27 -14.94 -16.51 -11.77
N ARG A 28 -14.42 -15.37 -11.34
CA ARG A 28 -15.16 -14.13 -11.09
C ARG A 28 -14.86 -13.10 -12.17
N GLY A 29 -15.77 -12.14 -12.32
CA GLY A 29 -15.64 -11.05 -13.26
C GLY A 29 -16.22 -11.34 -14.64
N GLU A 30 -16.86 -10.33 -15.22
CA GLU A 30 -17.48 -10.35 -16.54
C GLU A 30 -16.59 -9.65 -17.56
N GLY A 31 -16.44 -10.26 -18.72
CA GLY A 31 -15.62 -9.69 -19.81
C GLY A 31 -14.33 -10.47 -20.08
N PRO A 32 -13.44 -9.96 -20.94
CA PRO A 32 -13.47 -8.63 -21.56
C PRO A 32 -14.61 -8.47 -22.59
N PHE A 33 -15.10 -7.23 -22.79
CA PHE A 33 -16.12 -6.89 -23.76
C PHE A 33 -15.50 -6.18 -24.98
N ASN A 34 -16.08 -6.37 -26.16
CA ASN A 34 -15.70 -5.57 -27.33
C ASN A 34 -15.97 -4.08 -27.08
N GLN A 35 -17.08 -3.81 -26.39
CA GLN A 35 -17.44 -2.47 -25.92
C GLN A 35 -18.18 -2.58 -24.58
N LEU A 36 -17.76 -1.74 -23.64
CA LEU A 36 -18.44 -1.49 -22.36
C LEU A 36 -18.78 0.00 -22.30
N ILE A 37 -20.01 0.33 -21.90
CA ILE A 37 -20.41 1.72 -21.71
C ILE A 37 -20.91 1.91 -20.28
N ILE A 38 -20.32 2.85 -19.55
CA ILE A 38 -20.80 3.27 -18.23
C ILE A 38 -21.64 4.52 -18.44
N ARG A 39 -22.93 4.44 -18.11
CA ARG A 39 -23.95 5.43 -18.45
C ARG A 39 -24.25 6.40 -17.32
N GLY A 40 -24.13 7.71 -17.57
CA GLY A 40 -24.65 8.78 -16.71
C GLY A 40 -23.88 9.02 -15.40
N ALA A 41 -22.63 8.60 -15.32
CA ALA A 41 -21.81 8.70 -14.12
C ALA A 41 -21.36 10.13 -13.77
N THR A 42 -21.04 10.37 -12.52
CA THR A 42 -20.18 11.50 -12.10
C THR A 42 -18.75 11.01 -11.95
N ILE A 43 -17.80 11.56 -12.70
CA ILE A 43 -16.38 11.21 -12.61
C ILE A 43 -15.69 12.04 -11.52
N ILE A 44 -14.92 11.37 -10.67
CA ILE A 44 -13.86 11.94 -9.82
C ILE A 44 -12.54 11.52 -10.48
N ASN A 45 -11.94 12.42 -11.26
CA ASN A 45 -10.92 12.06 -12.23
C ASN A 45 -9.60 11.49 -11.64
N GLY A 46 -9.25 11.83 -10.40
CA GLY A 46 -7.98 11.44 -9.79
C GLY A 46 -6.85 12.47 -9.98
N ASN A 47 -7.01 13.45 -10.84
CA ASN A 47 -5.99 14.48 -11.11
C ASN A 47 -6.14 15.75 -10.23
N GLY A 48 -7.09 15.77 -9.29
CA GLY A 48 -7.40 16.92 -8.44
C GLY A 48 -8.39 17.91 -9.05
N ALA A 49 -8.86 17.69 -10.30
CA ALA A 49 -9.93 18.48 -10.89
C ALA A 49 -11.29 18.19 -10.21
N PRO A 50 -12.21 19.16 -10.18
CA PRO A 50 -13.53 18.97 -9.60
C PRO A 50 -14.31 17.86 -10.33
N PRO A 51 -15.19 17.12 -9.61
CA PRO A 51 -16.02 16.08 -10.20
C PRO A 51 -16.87 16.63 -11.36
N THR A 52 -17.02 15.82 -12.41
CA THR A 52 -17.80 16.18 -13.61
C THR A 52 -18.82 15.09 -13.95
N GLY A 53 -20.03 15.50 -14.32
CA GLY A 53 -21.11 14.60 -14.73
C GLY A 53 -22.44 15.33 -14.96
N PRO A 54 -23.48 14.64 -15.52
CA PRO A 54 -23.46 13.26 -15.95
C PRO A 54 -22.66 13.05 -17.24
N VAL A 55 -21.87 11.98 -17.28
CA VAL A 55 -21.12 11.57 -18.47
C VAL A 55 -21.34 10.09 -18.79
N ASP A 56 -21.21 9.75 -20.08
CA ASP A 56 -21.10 8.37 -20.54
C ASP A 56 -19.63 8.07 -20.89
N ILE A 57 -19.09 6.96 -20.35
CA ILE A 57 -17.72 6.50 -20.57
C ILE A 57 -17.78 5.28 -21.49
N VAL A 58 -17.15 5.38 -22.66
CA VAL A 58 -17.05 4.26 -23.62
C VAL A 58 -15.68 3.62 -23.49
N ILE A 59 -15.69 2.31 -23.26
CA ILE A 59 -14.51 1.46 -23.16
C ILE A 59 -14.55 0.47 -24.32
N GLU A 60 -13.47 0.36 -25.07
CA GLU A 60 -13.30 -0.66 -26.11
C GLU A 60 -12.14 -1.57 -25.72
N LYS A 61 -12.43 -2.86 -25.58
CA LYS A 61 -11.53 -3.84 -24.97
C LYS A 61 -11.15 -3.41 -23.54
N ASN A 62 -9.94 -2.91 -23.36
CA ASN A 62 -9.44 -2.44 -22.05
C ASN A 62 -9.06 -0.94 -22.03
N ILE A 63 -9.42 -0.17 -23.07
CA ILE A 63 -9.05 1.26 -23.20
C ILE A 63 -10.30 2.15 -23.10
N ILE A 64 -10.20 3.21 -22.33
CA ILE A 64 -11.18 4.30 -22.32
C ILE A 64 -11.13 5.01 -23.67
N LYS A 65 -12.15 4.80 -24.50
CA LYS A 65 -12.18 5.32 -25.88
C LYS A 65 -12.71 6.75 -25.97
N SER A 66 -13.72 7.06 -25.15
CA SER A 66 -14.27 8.43 -25.09
C SER A 66 -15.04 8.65 -23.78
N ILE A 67 -15.11 9.92 -23.38
CA ILE A 67 -15.90 10.40 -22.27
C ILE A 67 -16.78 11.52 -22.81
N ARG A 68 -18.10 11.39 -22.69
CA ARG A 68 -19.06 12.34 -23.26
C ARG A 68 -19.97 12.94 -22.21
N ASN A 69 -20.04 14.26 -22.14
CA ASN A 69 -21.06 14.95 -21.35
C ASN A 69 -22.44 14.73 -22.00
N VAL A 70 -23.38 14.16 -21.24
CA VAL A 70 -24.71 13.80 -21.73
C VAL A 70 -25.82 14.67 -21.16
N GLY A 71 -25.50 15.60 -20.26
CA GLY A 71 -26.49 16.48 -19.64
C GLY A 71 -25.90 17.42 -18.61
N TYR A 72 -26.76 17.86 -17.71
CA TYR A 72 -26.41 18.69 -16.56
C TYR A 72 -26.98 18.06 -15.26
N PRO A 73 -26.32 18.22 -14.11
CA PRO A 73 -26.83 17.71 -12.84
C PRO A 73 -28.26 18.21 -12.56
N GLY A 74 -29.14 17.28 -12.16
CA GLY A 74 -30.53 17.58 -11.83
C GLY A 74 -31.47 17.81 -13.03
N LEU A 75 -30.96 17.68 -14.25
CA LEU A 75 -31.78 17.74 -15.47
C LEU A 75 -31.82 16.39 -16.17
N GLU A 76 -32.85 16.19 -16.99
CA GLU A 76 -33.00 14.99 -17.81
C GLU A 76 -31.81 14.85 -18.79
N ILE A 77 -31.30 13.64 -18.90
CA ILE A 77 -30.20 13.32 -19.83
C ILE A 77 -30.70 13.39 -21.28
N LYS A 78 -29.94 14.06 -22.11
CA LYS A 78 -30.25 14.21 -23.53
C LYS A 78 -29.79 12.96 -24.30
N GLU A 79 -30.74 12.11 -24.71
CA GLU A 79 -30.45 10.88 -25.46
C GLU A 79 -29.65 11.14 -26.76
N SER A 80 -29.87 12.26 -27.42
CA SER A 80 -29.11 12.64 -28.63
C SER A 80 -27.61 12.89 -28.39
N ARG A 81 -27.19 13.04 -27.14
CA ARG A 81 -25.76 13.22 -26.76
C ARG A 81 -25.09 11.89 -26.39
N ARG A 82 -25.87 10.84 -26.16
CA ARG A 82 -25.34 9.55 -25.74
C ARG A 82 -24.57 8.86 -26.87
N PRO A 83 -23.46 8.17 -26.57
CA PRO A 83 -22.83 7.29 -27.55
C PRO A 83 -23.75 6.12 -27.86
N VAL A 84 -23.84 5.77 -29.15
CA VAL A 84 -24.60 4.61 -29.60
C VAL A 84 -23.84 3.33 -29.24
N ALA A 85 -24.52 2.40 -28.59
CA ALA A 85 -23.97 1.09 -28.27
C ALA A 85 -23.81 0.25 -29.54
N LYS A 86 -22.66 -0.42 -29.69
CA LYS A 86 -22.44 -1.42 -30.74
C LYS A 86 -23.25 -2.71 -30.43
N PRO A 87 -23.59 -3.51 -31.44
CA PRO A 87 -24.21 -4.82 -31.19
C PRO A 87 -23.37 -5.65 -30.21
N GLY A 88 -23.99 -6.16 -29.14
CA GLY A 88 -23.32 -6.95 -28.09
C GLY A 88 -22.51 -6.12 -27.09
N ALA A 89 -22.65 -4.80 -27.07
CA ALA A 89 -22.04 -3.97 -26.02
C ALA A 89 -22.64 -4.30 -24.64
N LYS A 90 -21.79 -4.31 -23.61
CA LYS A 90 -22.24 -4.32 -22.21
C LYS A 90 -22.49 -2.87 -21.78
N GLU A 91 -23.59 -2.63 -21.10
CA GLU A 91 -23.92 -1.33 -20.54
C GLU A 91 -24.09 -1.44 -19.03
N ILE A 92 -23.58 -0.46 -18.29
CA ILE A 92 -23.75 -0.31 -16.83
C ILE A 92 -24.47 1.00 -16.60
N ASP A 93 -25.63 0.96 -15.95
CA ASP A 93 -26.29 2.16 -15.43
C ASP A 93 -25.53 2.68 -14.19
N ALA A 94 -24.91 3.84 -14.36
CA ALA A 94 -24.21 4.57 -13.32
C ALA A 94 -24.85 5.94 -13.04
N HIS A 95 -26.13 6.12 -13.39
CA HIS A 95 -26.86 7.33 -13.05
C HIS A 95 -26.89 7.55 -11.54
N GLY A 96 -26.45 8.72 -11.09
CA GLY A 96 -26.31 9.05 -9.66
C GLY A 96 -25.12 8.41 -8.95
N LYS A 97 -24.32 7.62 -9.66
CA LYS A 97 -23.12 6.96 -9.13
C LYS A 97 -21.84 7.73 -9.47
N TYR A 98 -20.76 7.34 -8.79
CA TYR A 98 -19.44 7.95 -8.93
C TYR A 98 -18.47 6.95 -9.55
N VAL A 99 -17.67 7.43 -10.50
CA VAL A 99 -16.60 6.67 -11.13
C VAL A 99 -15.26 7.33 -10.82
N LEU A 100 -14.33 6.52 -10.30
CA LEU A 100 -12.96 6.93 -9.99
C LEU A 100 -11.98 6.06 -10.77
N PRO A 101 -10.70 6.49 -10.91
CA PRO A 101 -9.64 5.57 -11.31
C PRO A 101 -9.51 4.44 -10.29
N GLY A 102 -9.09 3.27 -10.72
CA GLY A 102 -8.67 2.21 -9.80
C GLY A 102 -7.57 2.70 -8.87
N LEU A 103 -7.67 2.33 -7.60
CA LEU A 103 -6.69 2.69 -6.57
C LEU A 103 -5.39 1.91 -6.78
N ILE A 104 -4.29 2.51 -6.34
CA ILE A 104 -2.93 1.95 -6.43
C ILE A 104 -2.35 1.84 -5.04
N ASP A 105 -2.15 0.62 -4.53
CA ASP A 105 -1.46 0.39 -3.26
C ASP A 105 0.05 0.32 -3.51
N MET A 106 0.76 1.35 -3.06
CA MET A 106 2.20 1.50 -3.27
C MET A 106 3.06 0.63 -2.34
N HIS A 107 2.43 -0.08 -1.38
CA HIS A 107 3.11 -0.94 -0.45
C HIS A 107 2.30 -2.22 -0.18
N GLY A 108 2.12 -3.01 -1.24
CA GLY A 108 1.27 -4.20 -1.24
C GLY A 108 2.09 -5.50 -1.22
N HIS A 109 2.43 -6.03 -0.06
CA HIS A 109 3.17 -7.27 0.06
C HIS A 109 2.36 -8.51 -0.36
N ILE A 110 2.89 -9.32 -1.27
CA ILE A 110 2.39 -10.67 -1.59
C ILE A 110 3.34 -11.68 -0.94
N SER A 111 3.56 -11.57 0.36
CA SER A 111 4.83 -12.11 0.84
C SER A 111 4.75 -13.18 1.89
N SER A 112 3.70 -13.28 2.66
CA SER A 112 3.81 -14.05 3.87
C SER A 112 2.98 -15.31 3.85
N GLN A 113 3.59 -16.43 4.24
CA GLN A 113 2.88 -17.68 4.54
C GLN A 113 1.80 -17.53 5.62
N ARG A 114 1.90 -16.46 6.44
CA ARG A 114 0.97 -16.17 7.52
C ARG A 114 -0.34 -15.62 6.98
N GLU A 115 -0.28 -14.90 5.87
CA GLU A 115 -1.39 -14.19 5.25
C GLU A 115 -2.31 -15.10 4.44
N GLY A 116 -1.87 -16.29 4.11
CA GLY A 116 -2.70 -17.29 3.44
C GLY A 116 -2.35 -17.55 1.99
N THR A 117 -3.35 -17.58 1.10
CA THR A 117 -3.19 -17.78 -0.32
C THR A 117 -3.12 -16.46 -1.06
N ALA A 118 -2.54 -16.42 -2.25
CA ALA A 118 -2.55 -15.24 -3.11
C ALA A 118 -3.99 -14.83 -3.45
N GLU A 119 -4.90 -15.79 -3.64
CA GLU A 119 -6.32 -15.54 -3.90
C GLU A 119 -6.96 -14.67 -2.82
N TYR A 120 -6.72 -15.00 -1.54
CA TYR A 120 -7.26 -14.26 -0.40
C TYR A 120 -6.83 -12.78 -0.42
N VAL A 121 -5.54 -12.55 -0.62
CA VAL A 121 -4.96 -11.19 -0.63
C VAL A 121 -5.44 -10.40 -1.84
N PHE A 122 -5.42 -11.00 -3.03
CA PHE A 122 -5.84 -10.36 -4.27
C PHE A 122 -7.31 -9.96 -4.26
N LYS A 123 -8.19 -10.85 -3.76
CA LYS A 123 -9.62 -10.55 -3.65
C LYS A 123 -9.91 -9.46 -2.64
N LEU A 124 -9.16 -9.38 -1.53
CA LEU A 124 -9.28 -8.26 -0.58
C LEU A 124 -8.90 -6.92 -1.23
N TRP A 125 -7.81 -6.85 -1.97
CA TRP A 125 -7.45 -5.63 -2.71
C TRP A 125 -8.52 -5.27 -3.75
N MET A 126 -8.88 -6.21 -4.61
CA MET A 126 -9.85 -5.97 -5.67
C MET A 126 -11.24 -5.59 -5.13
N ALA A 127 -11.68 -6.15 -4.01
CA ALA A 127 -12.93 -5.76 -3.36
C ALA A 127 -12.93 -4.31 -2.86
N HIS A 128 -11.77 -3.75 -2.55
CA HIS A 128 -11.60 -2.34 -2.13
C HIS A 128 -11.24 -1.41 -3.30
N GLY A 129 -11.39 -1.86 -4.55
CA GLY A 129 -11.11 -1.03 -5.72
C GLY A 129 -9.63 -0.84 -6.06
N ILE A 130 -8.74 -1.59 -5.43
CA ILE A 130 -7.30 -1.54 -5.73
C ILE A 130 -7.04 -2.39 -6.97
N THR A 131 -6.72 -1.72 -8.08
CA THR A 131 -6.48 -2.36 -9.39
C THR A 131 -5.00 -2.54 -9.72
N THR A 132 -4.13 -1.89 -8.96
CA THR A 132 -2.68 -1.98 -9.11
C THR A 132 -2.01 -2.03 -7.75
N ILE A 133 -1.01 -2.88 -7.59
CA ILE A 133 -0.15 -2.92 -6.39
C ILE A 133 1.32 -2.86 -6.81
N ARG A 134 2.12 -2.23 -5.99
CA ARG A 134 3.58 -2.41 -6.00
C ARG A 134 3.92 -3.38 -4.87
N ASP A 135 4.46 -4.57 -5.23
CA ASP A 135 5.04 -5.47 -4.23
C ASP A 135 6.50 -5.05 -3.97
N PRO A 136 6.78 -4.41 -2.83
CA PRO A 136 8.07 -3.75 -2.62
C PRO A 136 9.19 -4.71 -2.20
N SER A 137 8.96 -6.02 -2.14
CA SER A 137 10.00 -6.95 -1.69
C SER A 137 10.08 -8.28 -2.42
N CYS A 138 9.05 -8.63 -3.20
CA CYS A 138 8.90 -9.97 -3.78
C CYS A 138 9.18 -11.08 -2.76
N GLY A 139 8.51 -11.02 -1.60
CA GLY A 139 8.80 -11.90 -0.46
C GLY A 139 8.65 -13.40 -0.75
N GLN A 140 7.87 -13.76 -1.79
CA GLN A 140 7.77 -15.13 -2.31
C GLN A 140 8.90 -15.51 -3.29
N GLY A 141 9.82 -14.58 -3.55
CA GLY A 141 10.83 -14.67 -4.59
C GLY A 141 10.39 -14.07 -5.91
N LEU A 142 11.33 -13.43 -6.62
CA LEU A 142 11.03 -12.69 -7.84
C LEU A 142 10.34 -13.54 -8.90
N ASP A 143 10.76 -14.77 -9.15
CA ASP A 143 10.16 -15.63 -10.19
C ASP A 143 8.69 -15.97 -9.89
N TRP A 144 8.36 -16.18 -8.61
CA TRP A 144 6.97 -16.43 -8.20
C TRP A 144 6.09 -15.19 -8.44
N VAL A 145 6.58 -14.00 -8.05
CA VAL A 145 5.83 -12.75 -8.25
C VAL A 145 5.68 -12.41 -9.73
N LEU A 146 6.73 -12.60 -10.53
CA LEU A 146 6.67 -12.42 -11.99
C LEU A 146 5.67 -13.36 -12.65
N HIS A 147 5.54 -14.60 -12.16
CA HIS A 147 4.50 -15.50 -12.64
C HIS A 147 3.09 -14.95 -12.34
N GLN A 148 2.83 -14.50 -11.09
CA GLN A 148 1.52 -13.93 -10.75
C GLN A 148 1.25 -12.62 -11.50
N LYS A 149 2.27 -11.80 -11.73
CA LYS A 149 2.21 -10.61 -12.56
C LYS A 149 1.76 -10.93 -14.00
N GLU A 150 2.36 -11.93 -14.60
CA GLU A 150 2.02 -12.35 -15.97
C GLU A 150 0.60 -12.91 -16.05
N GLU A 151 0.19 -13.75 -15.09
CA GLU A 151 -1.18 -14.27 -15.03
C GLU A 151 -2.22 -13.17 -14.76
N SER A 152 -1.90 -12.18 -13.90
CA SER A 152 -2.73 -10.98 -13.73
C SER A 152 -2.83 -10.15 -15.02
N LYS A 153 -1.73 -9.99 -15.76
CA LYS A 153 -1.69 -9.25 -17.02
C LYS A 153 -2.56 -9.92 -18.11
N LYS A 154 -2.59 -11.25 -18.14
CA LYS A 154 -3.47 -12.03 -19.02
C LYS A 154 -4.93 -12.05 -18.56
N ASN A 155 -5.20 -11.53 -17.35
CA ASN A 155 -6.50 -11.65 -16.68
C ASN A 155 -6.95 -13.11 -16.50
N SER A 156 -6.01 -14.06 -16.39
CA SER A 156 -6.28 -15.47 -16.10
C SER A 156 -6.57 -15.74 -14.63
N ILE A 157 -6.21 -14.83 -13.74
CA ILE A 157 -6.49 -14.84 -12.31
C ILE A 157 -7.24 -13.59 -11.87
N THR A 158 -7.94 -13.65 -10.74
CA THR A 158 -8.53 -12.46 -10.10
C THR A 158 -7.47 -11.76 -9.25
N ALA A 159 -6.82 -10.75 -9.81
CA ALA A 159 -5.73 -10.05 -9.14
C ALA A 159 -5.59 -8.60 -9.65
N PRO A 160 -5.09 -7.65 -8.82
CA PRO A 160 -4.65 -6.36 -9.29
C PRO A 160 -3.45 -6.50 -10.24
N ARG A 161 -3.12 -5.46 -11.01
CA ARG A 161 -1.83 -5.35 -11.72
C ARG A 161 -0.71 -5.34 -10.69
N ILE A 162 0.39 -6.05 -10.97
CA ILE A 162 1.49 -6.24 -10.01
C ILE A 162 2.76 -5.61 -10.56
N LEU A 163 3.41 -4.73 -9.78
CA LEU A 163 4.76 -4.25 -9.99
C LEU A 163 5.68 -5.01 -9.04
N ALA A 164 6.64 -5.73 -9.59
CA ALA A 164 7.54 -6.62 -8.85
C ALA A 164 8.86 -5.90 -8.51
N TYR A 165 9.01 -5.43 -7.25
CA TYR A 165 10.25 -4.86 -6.74
C TYR A 165 10.97 -5.90 -5.87
N THR A 166 12.13 -6.38 -6.30
CA THR A 166 12.90 -7.37 -5.54
C THR A 166 13.75 -6.70 -4.46
N SER A 167 13.87 -7.34 -3.30
CA SER A 167 14.72 -6.84 -2.21
C SER A 167 16.20 -6.90 -2.59
N PHE A 168 16.93 -5.81 -2.38
CA PHE A 168 18.38 -5.75 -2.64
C PHE A 168 19.12 -6.87 -1.89
N GLY A 169 19.93 -7.62 -2.61
CA GLY A 169 20.65 -8.78 -2.06
C GLY A 169 19.85 -10.09 -2.03
N GLN A 170 18.55 -10.10 -2.34
CA GLN A 170 17.75 -11.33 -2.37
C GLN A 170 18.35 -12.34 -3.36
N GLY A 171 18.58 -13.57 -2.87
CA GLY A 171 19.18 -14.65 -3.67
C GLY A 171 20.69 -14.56 -3.89
N ALA A 172 21.39 -13.60 -3.29
CA ALA A 172 22.84 -13.54 -3.25
C ALA A 172 23.38 -14.49 -2.17
N LYS A 173 24.03 -15.58 -2.58
CA LYS A 173 24.47 -16.64 -1.66
C LYS A 173 25.43 -16.17 -0.55
N ASN A 174 26.32 -15.23 -0.88
CA ASN A 174 27.36 -14.72 0.04
C ASN A 174 27.09 -13.26 0.46
N GLY A 175 25.87 -12.76 0.25
CA GLY A 175 25.61 -11.33 0.38
C GLY A 175 26.20 -10.51 -0.77
N ILE A 176 26.14 -9.18 -0.63
CA ILE A 176 26.75 -8.22 -1.57
C ILE A 176 27.76 -7.42 -0.78
N ASN A 177 29.05 -7.56 -1.11
CA ASN A 177 30.15 -7.05 -0.30
C ASN A 177 30.96 -5.96 -1.00
N THR A 178 30.79 -5.78 -2.31
CA THR A 178 31.49 -4.79 -3.12
C THR A 178 30.54 -3.99 -4.00
N PRO A 179 30.90 -2.76 -4.39
CA PRO A 179 30.14 -1.97 -5.35
C PRO A 179 29.93 -2.67 -6.69
N GLU A 180 30.92 -3.44 -7.17
CA GLU A 180 30.81 -4.21 -8.42
C GLU A 180 29.76 -5.33 -8.31
N GLU A 181 29.75 -6.06 -7.20
CA GLU A 181 28.72 -7.09 -6.92
C GLU A 181 27.32 -6.46 -6.88
N ALA A 182 27.19 -5.25 -6.30
CA ALA A 182 25.94 -4.53 -6.26
C ALA A 182 25.43 -4.17 -7.66
N VAL A 183 26.29 -3.61 -8.51
CA VAL A 183 25.98 -3.30 -9.91
C VAL A 183 25.54 -4.55 -10.67
N ASN A 184 26.29 -5.64 -10.54
CA ASN A 184 25.99 -6.89 -11.22
C ASN A 184 24.68 -7.52 -10.74
N TRP A 185 24.39 -7.42 -9.44
CA TRP A 185 23.14 -7.90 -8.86
C TRP A 185 21.92 -7.11 -9.40
N VAL A 186 22.03 -5.77 -9.49
CA VAL A 186 20.97 -4.90 -10.03
C VAL A 186 20.71 -5.26 -11.51
N ARG A 187 21.75 -5.35 -12.34
CA ARG A 187 21.63 -5.75 -13.76
C ARG A 187 20.93 -7.09 -13.91
N LYS A 188 21.40 -8.10 -13.17
CA LYS A 188 20.82 -9.44 -13.21
C LYS A 188 19.31 -9.44 -12.92
N ASN A 189 18.84 -8.68 -11.94
CA ASN A 189 17.42 -8.67 -11.60
C ASN A 189 16.59 -7.80 -12.56
N ALA A 190 17.18 -6.75 -13.13
CA ALA A 190 16.59 -6.01 -14.24
C ALA A 190 16.37 -6.92 -15.46
N ASP A 191 17.38 -7.69 -15.86
CA ASP A 191 17.30 -8.65 -16.98
C ASP A 191 16.24 -9.75 -16.75
N ARG A 192 15.98 -10.10 -15.48
CA ARG A 192 14.91 -11.04 -15.11
C ARG A 192 13.51 -10.43 -15.19
N GLY A 193 13.38 -9.11 -15.34
CA GLY A 193 12.11 -8.42 -15.46
C GLY A 193 11.57 -7.81 -14.16
N ALA A 194 12.42 -7.56 -13.17
CA ALA A 194 12.03 -6.75 -12.01
C ALA A 194 11.63 -5.33 -12.46
N ASP A 195 10.53 -4.79 -11.93
CA ASP A 195 10.09 -3.42 -12.20
C ASP A 195 10.85 -2.38 -11.36
N GLY A 196 11.48 -2.83 -10.29
CA GLY A 196 12.26 -1.98 -9.40
C GLY A 196 13.01 -2.77 -8.33
N ILE A 197 13.74 -2.04 -7.51
CA ILE A 197 14.53 -2.59 -6.41
C ILE A 197 14.06 -1.98 -5.09
N LYS A 198 13.80 -2.83 -4.09
CA LYS A 198 13.56 -2.43 -2.70
C LYS A 198 14.85 -2.50 -1.90
N PHE A 199 15.20 -1.40 -1.27
CA PHE A 199 16.34 -1.30 -0.35
C PHE A 199 15.85 -1.24 1.10
N PHE A 200 16.70 -1.68 2.03
CA PHE A 200 16.54 -1.50 3.47
C PHE A 200 17.70 -0.70 4.09
N GLY A 201 18.82 -0.67 3.42
CA GLY A 201 20.07 -0.07 3.80
C GLY A 201 21.22 -0.95 3.32
N SER A 202 22.40 -0.41 3.33
CA SER A 202 23.66 -1.10 3.06
C SER A 202 24.81 -0.16 3.36
N ARG A 203 26.02 -0.68 3.37
CA ARG A 203 27.24 0.13 3.40
C ARG A 203 27.20 1.22 2.31
N PRO A 204 27.58 2.48 2.60
CA PRO A 204 27.38 3.63 1.71
C PRO A 204 27.90 3.46 0.29
N ASP A 205 29.10 2.85 0.14
CA ASP A 205 29.73 2.62 -1.19
C ASP A 205 28.93 1.63 -2.04
N ILE A 206 28.44 0.57 -1.43
CA ILE A 206 27.60 -0.48 -2.06
C ILE A 206 26.24 0.09 -2.43
N PHE A 207 25.63 0.82 -1.49
CA PHE A 207 24.29 1.39 -1.67
C PHE A 207 24.28 2.44 -2.79
N LYS A 208 25.26 3.34 -2.81
CA LYS A 208 25.43 4.32 -3.89
C LYS A 208 25.58 3.66 -5.25
N ALA A 209 26.43 2.63 -5.36
CA ALA A 209 26.64 1.91 -6.61
C ALA A 209 25.35 1.24 -7.11
N ALA A 210 24.60 0.61 -6.20
CA ALA A 210 23.32 -0.01 -6.52
C ALA A 210 22.26 1.01 -7.00
N LEU A 211 22.10 2.14 -6.28
CA LEU A 211 21.16 3.20 -6.64
C LEU A 211 21.48 3.86 -7.97
N GLN A 212 22.77 4.15 -8.22
CA GLN A 212 23.22 4.75 -9.48
C GLN A 212 22.99 3.82 -10.66
N GLU A 213 23.27 2.52 -10.51
CA GLU A 213 23.01 1.54 -11.56
C GLU A 213 21.51 1.35 -11.79
N ASN A 214 20.70 1.29 -10.74
CA ASN A 214 19.25 1.24 -10.84
C ASN A 214 18.70 2.43 -11.63
N LYS A 215 19.14 3.65 -11.30
CA LYS A 215 18.82 4.87 -12.04
C LYS A 215 19.27 4.82 -13.51
N ARG A 216 20.49 4.34 -13.76
CA ARG A 216 21.05 4.20 -15.13
C ARG A 216 20.20 3.28 -16.01
N LEU A 217 19.62 2.24 -15.42
CA LEU A 217 18.73 1.29 -16.10
C LEU A 217 17.28 1.81 -16.23
N GLY A 218 16.96 2.98 -15.66
CA GLY A 218 15.61 3.54 -15.66
C GLY A 218 14.65 2.79 -14.75
N LEU A 219 15.14 1.96 -13.83
CA LEU A 219 14.31 1.27 -12.84
C LEU A 219 13.89 2.21 -11.73
N ARG A 220 12.70 2.00 -11.21
CA ARG A 220 12.25 2.65 -9.97
C ARG A 220 12.86 1.96 -8.75
N SER A 221 12.88 2.66 -7.63
CA SER A 221 13.42 2.13 -6.37
C SER A 221 12.58 2.57 -5.19
N ALA A 222 12.58 1.75 -4.15
CA ALA A 222 11.92 2.01 -2.89
C ALA A 222 12.88 1.71 -1.74
N CYS A 223 12.80 2.44 -0.62
CA CYS A 223 13.65 2.18 0.53
C CYS A 223 12.89 2.31 1.86
N HIS A 224 12.90 1.23 2.65
CA HIS A 224 12.72 1.32 4.09
C HIS A 224 14.11 1.59 4.68
N HIS A 225 14.40 2.83 5.09
CA HIS A 225 15.70 3.15 5.65
C HIS A 225 15.87 2.48 7.02
N ALA A 226 16.68 1.44 7.08
CA ALA A 226 16.94 0.75 8.34
C ALA A 226 17.65 1.67 9.34
N GLN A 227 17.16 1.68 10.58
CA GLN A 227 17.73 2.53 11.64
C GLN A 227 19.23 2.30 11.89
N MET A 228 19.76 1.14 11.48
CA MET A 228 21.19 0.84 11.59
C MET A 228 22.06 1.61 10.59
N ASP A 229 21.48 2.05 9.47
CA ASP A 229 22.22 2.64 8.36
C ASP A 229 21.96 4.16 8.18
N VAL A 230 20.91 4.69 8.81
CA VAL A 230 20.46 6.09 8.58
C VAL A 230 21.45 7.17 9.04
N ALA A 231 22.34 6.86 9.96
CA ALA A 231 23.40 7.78 10.39
C ALA A 231 24.40 8.08 9.26
N GLU A 232 24.62 7.12 8.35
CA GLU A 232 25.53 7.25 7.21
C GLU A 232 24.80 7.53 5.90
N MET A 233 23.56 7.03 5.75
CA MET A 233 22.76 7.11 4.52
C MET A 233 21.30 7.42 4.85
N ASN A 234 21.00 8.67 5.22
CA ASN A 234 19.63 9.13 5.43
C ASN A 234 18.89 9.39 4.10
N VAL A 235 17.66 9.89 4.16
CA VAL A 235 16.81 10.11 2.98
C VAL A 235 17.43 11.07 1.97
N LEU A 236 18.13 12.13 2.40
CA LEU A 236 18.77 13.07 1.48
C LEU A 236 19.91 12.41 0.70
N GLU A 237 20.76 11.62 1.40
CA GLU A 237 21.86 10.92 0.74
C GLU A 237 21.35 9.90 -0.27
N THR A 238 20.30 9.17 0.06
CA THR A 238 19.72 8.18 -0.88
C THR A 238 19.02 8.86 -2.05
N ALA A 239 18.24 9.93 -1.82
CA ALA A 239 17.58 10.70 -2.88
C ALA A 239 18.58 11.31 -3.87
N ARG A 240 19.68 11.93 -3.37
CA ARG A 240 20.79 12.48 -4.19
C ARG A 240 21.44 11.41 -5.08
N ASN A 241 21.46 10.15 -4.61
CA ASN A 241 22.02 9.02 -5.35
C ASN A 241 21.02 8.30 -6.25
N GLY A 242 19.77 8.78 -6.34
CA GLY A 242 18.78 8.29 -7.31
C GLY A 242 17.72 7.36 -6.76
N LEU A 243 17.56 7.26 -5.43
CA LEU A 243 16.38 6.66 -4.84
C LEU A 243 15.14 7.42 -5.31
N THR A 244 14.09 6.71 -5.73
CA THR A 244 12.87 7.34 -6.25
C THR A 244 11.77 7.50 -5.21
N THR A 245 11.68 6.57 -4.24
CA THR A 245 10.62 6.56 -3.22
C THR A 245 11.18 6.12 -1.87
N MET A 246 10.89 6.85 -0.82
CA MET A 246 11.03 6.33 0.55
C MET A 246 9.71 5.75 1.04
N GLU A 247 9.83 4.73 1.87
CA GLU A 247 8.73 4.11 2.58
C GLU A 247 8.74 4.59 4.04
N HIS A 248 7.55 4.72 4.64
CA HIS A 248 7.46 5.10 6.06
C HIS A 248 8.08 6.48 6.35
N TRP A 249 9.07 6.53 7.22
CA TRP A 249 9.62 7.79 7.75
C TRP A 249 11.06 7.72 8.25
N TYR A 250 11.63 6.54 8.51
CA TYR A 250 13.03 6.43 8.94
C TYR A 250 13.98 7.04 7.91
N GLY A 251 15.00 7.71 8.38
CA GLY A 251 15.93 8.48 7.53
C GLY A 251 15.46 9.90 7.25
N LEU A 252 14.18 10.23 7.45
CA LEU A 252 13.65 11.58 7.25
C LEU A 252 13.86 12.47 8.47
N PRO A 253 13.50 12.08 9.72
CA PRO A 253 13.87 12.83 10.92
C PRO A 253 15.37 12.95 11.10
N GLU A 254 16.15 11.92 10.75
CA GLU A 254 17.62 11.97 10.83
C GLU A 254 18.21 12.98 9.85
N ALA A 255 17.62 13.16 8.67
CA ALA A 255 18.02 14.24 7.76
C ALA A 255 17.71 15.65 8.32
N LEU A 256 16.76 15.73 9.26
CA LEU A 256 16.35 16.96 9.94
C LEU A 256 17.14 17.23 11.24
N PHE A 257 18.06 16.40 11.66
CA PHE A 257 18.89 16.69 12.84
C PHE A 257 19.79 17.90 12.60
N GLU A 258 19.91 18.76 13.61
CA GLU A 258 20.72 19.97 13.55
C GLU A 258 22.14 19.74 14.08
N ASP A 259 22.25 19.20 15.30
CA ASP A 259 23.50 19.09 16.04
C ASP A 259 24.06 17.66 16.14
N LYS A 260 23.48 16.73 15.45
CA LYS A 260 23.80 15.30 15.53
C LYS A 260 23.48 14.55 14.26
N THR A 261 24.04 13.34 14.13
CA THR A 261 23.73 12.41 13.03
C THR A 261 23.08 11.12 13.54
N VAL A 262 23.08 10.90 14.85
CA VAL A 262 22.58 9.70 15.51
C VAL A 262 21.45 10.05 16.46
N GLN A 263 20.39 9.26 16.46
CA GLN A 263 19.29 9.36 17.43
C GLN A 263 19.80 9.20 18.86
N ASN A 264 19.17 9.86 19.82
CA ASN A 264 19.48 9.73 21.24
C ASN A 264 18.93 8.41 21.79
N TYR A 265 19.65 7.32 21.57
CA TYR A 265 19.29 6.03 22.12
C TYR A 265 19.64 5.92 23.61
N PRO A 266 18.80 5.24 24.43
CA PRO A 266 19.19 4.83 25.78
C PRO A 266 20.44 3.94 25.75
N VAL A 267 21.22 3.95 26.86
CA VAL A 267 22.45 3.16 26.95
C VAL A 267 22.22 1.65 26.79
N GLU A 268 21.07 1.17 27.27
CA GLU A 268 20.64 -0.23 27.20
C GLU A 268 19.94 -0.59 25.88
N TYR A 269 19.83 0.35 24.93
CA TYR A 269 19.15 0.11 23.67
C TYR A 269 19.75 -1.07 22.90
N ASN A 270 18.86 -1.95 22.44
CA ASN A 270 19.22 -3.05 21.57
C ASN A 270 18.24 -3.13 20.40
N TYR A 271 18.74 -2.93 19.19
CA TYR A 271 17.94 -2.94 17.96
C TYR A 271 17.18 -4.27 17.74
N MET A 272 17.71 -5.40 18.23
CA MET A 272 17.06 -6.71 18.15
C MET A 272 15.90 -6.88 19.14
N ASN A 273 15.74 -5.94 20.09
CA ASN A 273 14.58 -5.89 20.96
C ASN A 273 13.50 -5.03 20.29
N GLU A 274 12.46 -5.67 19.77
CA GLU A 274 11.37 -4.99 19.05
C GLU A 274 10.64 -3.96 19.92
N GLY A 275 10.51 -4.20 21.23
CA GLY A 275 9.95 -3.22 22.17
C GLY A 275 10.79 -1.95 22.21
N HIS A 276 12.10 -2.05 22.49
CA HIS A 276 13.03 -0.90 22.48
C HIS A 276 13.02 -0.17 21.14
N ARG A 277 13.02 -0.93 20.04
CA ARG A 277 13.04 -0.39 18.68
C ARG A 277 11.85 0.54 18.42
N PHE A 278 10.64 0.10 18.73
CA PHE A 278 9.45 0.90 18.49
C PHE A 278 9.16 1.96 19.55
N GLU A 279 9.58 1.74 20.80
CA GLU A 279 9.55 2.77 21.84
C GLU A 279 10.40 3.99 21.44
N GLU A 280 11.64 3.75 21.01
CA GLU A 280 12.55 4.83 20.60
C GLU A 280 12.14 5.44 19.24
N ALA A 281 11.57 4.64 18.35
CA ALA A 281 11.01 5.17 17.11
C ALA A 281 9.88 6.19 17.37
N GLY A 282 9.05 5.98 18.38
CA GLY A 282 8.00 6.92 18.80
C GLY A 282 8.53 8.27 19.30
N LYS A 283 9.82 8.37 19.62
CA LYS A 283 10.49 9.61 20.11
C LYS A 283 11.29 10.32 19.03
N LEU A 284 11.37 9.79 17.83
CA LEU A 284 12.34 10.21 16.82
C LEU A 284 12.02 11.60 16.23
N TRP A 285 10.77 11.86 15.87
CA TRP A 285 10.38 13.15 15.32
C TRP A 285 10.56 14.34 16.27
N LYS A 286 10.53 14.11 17.58
CA LYS A 286 10.84 15.14 18.59
C LYS A 286 12.32 15.54 18.64
N GLN A 287 13.18 14.79 17.99
CA GLN A 287 14.60 15.06 17.90
C GLN A 287 14.98 15.76 16.60
N ALA A 288 14.05 15.87 15.67
CA ALA A 288 14.20 16.60 14.42
C ALA A 288 14.12 18.12 14.65
N ALA A 289 14.58 18.89 13.67
CA ALA A 289 14.42 20.33 13.65
C ALA A 289 12.94 20.74 13.78
N GLU A 290 12.68 21.85 14.46
CA GLU A 290 11.33 22.38 14.66
C GLU A 290 10.62 22.61 13.32
N PRO A 291 9.30 22.35 13.24
CA PRO A 291 8.50 22.65 12.06
C PRO A 291 8.72 24.11 11.59
N TYR A 292 8.86 24.28 10.28
CA TYR A 292 9.07 25.55 9.59
C TYR A 292 10.42 26.24 9.87
N SER A 293 11.33 25.61 10.63
CA SER A 293 12.70 26.10 10.79
C SER A 293 13.47 26.09 9.45
N LYS A 294 14.65 26.72 9.43
CA LYS A 294 15.50 26.73 8.22
C LYS A 294 15.85 25.30 7.77
N LYS A 295 16.30 24.45 8.71
CA LYS A 295 16.68 23.06 8.41
C LYS A 295 15.51 22.25 7.87
N TRP A 296 14.33 22.39 8.48
CA TRP A 296 13.08 21.76 8.01
C TRP A 296 12.75 22.15 6.56
N ASN A 297 12.84 23.46 6.27
CA ASN A 297 12.56 23.98 4.94
C ASN A 297 13.61 23.54 3.91
N ASP A 298 14.90 23.55 4.27
CA ASP A 298 15.98 23.17 3.37
C ASP A 298 15.84 21.69 2.92
N VAL A 299 15.64 20.78 3.88
CA VAL A 299 15.45 19.34 3.59
C VAL A 299 14.23 19.13 2.69
N MET A 300 13.11 19.75 3.01
CA MET A 300 11.88 19.63 2.23
C MET A 300 12.05 20.14 0.80
N ASN A 301 12.61 21.33 0.63
CA ASN A 301 12.84 21.93 -0.68
C ASN A 301 13.82 21.10 -1.52
N GLU A 302 14.84 20.53 -0.91
CA GLU A 302 15.78 19.66 -1.62
C GLU A 302 15.11 18.38 -2.12
N LEU A 303 14.33 17.69 -1.27
CA LEU A 303 13.60 16.50 -1.68
C LEU A 303 12.62 16.80 -2.83
N ILE A 304 11.92 17.94 -2.78
CA ILE A 304 11.03 18.39 -3.87
C ILE A 304 11.84 18.65 -5.15
N SER A 305 12.99 19.30 -5.06
CA SER A 305 13.86 19.59 -6.22
C SER A 305 14.40 18.32 -6.89
N LEU A 306 14.49 17.22 -6.14
CA LEU A 306 14.93 15.91 -6.63
C LEU A 306 13.76 15.07 -7.20
N ASP A 307 12.55 15.61 -7.31
CA ASP A 307 11.32 14.90 -7.69
C ASP A 307 11.07 13.65 -6.85
N PHE A 308 11.36 13.74 -5.55
CA PHE A 308 11.34 12.60 -4.65
C PHE A 308 9.91 12.27 -4.20
N THR A 309 9.59 10.98 -4.12
CA THR A 309 8.28 10.51 -3.66
C THR A 309 8.35 10.00 -2.22
N ILE A 310 7.35 10.35 -1.41
CA ILE A 310 7.17 9.80 -0.06
C ILE A 310 5.93 8.90 -0.07
N ASP A 311 6.12 7.60 0.16
CA ASP A 311 5.07 6.63 0.40
C ASP A 311 4.92 6.44 1.91
N VAL A 312 3.92 7.12 2.48
CA VAL A 312 3.91 7.38 3.93
C VAL A 312 3.62 6.15 4.78
N THR A 313 2.70 5.28 4.37
CA THR A 313 2.31 4.10 5.15
C THR A 313 2.05 4.41 6.64
N PHE A 314 1.19 5.38 6.92
CA PHE A 314 0.79 5.71 8.29
C PHE A 314 0.15 4.53 9.02
N VAL A 315 -0.66 3.75 8.30
CA VAL A 315 -1.57 2.77 8.90
C VAL A 315 -0.88 1.68 9.73
N PRO A 316 0.26 1.06 9.35
CA PRO A 316 0.87 0.01 10.18
C PRO A 316 1.30 0.52 11.56
N TYR A 317 1.72 1.77 11.65
CA TYR A 317 2.11 2.38 12.92
C TYR A 317 0.92 2.90 13.75
N SER A 318 -0.29 2.90 13.21
CA SER A 318 -1.48 3.37 13.92
C SER A 318 -1.82 2.54 15.16
N VAL A 319 -1.41 1.26 15.19
CA VAL A 319 -1.53 0.39 16.36
C VAL A 319 -0.83 0.97 17.59
N PHE A 320 0.29 1.68 17.39
CA PHE A 320 1.06 2.30 18.47
C PHE A 320 0.39 3.53 19.08
N ARG A 321 -0.58 4.11 18.40
CA ARG A 321 -1.40 5.22 18.92
C ARG A 321 -2.56 4.74 19.78
N ASP A 322 -3.10 3.56 19.51
CA ASP A 322 -4.24 2.96 20.19
C ASP A 322 -4.35 1.46 19.84
N VAL A 323 -3.71 0.63 20.63
CA VAL A 323 -3.69 -0.84 20.45
C VAL A 323 -5.09 -1.43 20.50
N GLN A 324 -5.91 -0.95 21.44
CA GLN A 324 -7.27 -1.47 21.62
C GLN A 324 -8.14 -1.17 20.41
N ARG A 325 -8.06 0.03 19.87
CA ARG A 325 -8.80 0.40 18.65
C ARG A 325 -8.36 -0.44 17.46
N ALA A 326 -7.07 -0.57 17.21
CA ALA A 326 -6.54 -1.32 16.08
C ALA A 326 -6.97 -2.80 16.13
N SER A 327 -6.92 -3.41 17.30
CA SER A 327 -7.22 -4.84 17.51
C SER A 327 -8.72 -5.18 17.52
N SER A 328 -9.60 -4.18 17.73
CA SER A 328 -11.07 -4.37 17.82
C SER A 328 -11.84 -3.92 16.57
N LEU A 329 -11.15 -3.70 15.45
CA LEU A 329 -11.80 -3.27 14.22
C LEU A 329 -12.79 -4.33 13.69
N PRO A 330 -13.96 -3.90 13.19
CA PRO A 330 -15.10 -4.79 12.96
C PRO A 330 -14.87 -5.86 11.89
N TRP A 331 -13.89 -5.69 11.02
CA TRP A 331 -13.58 -6.65 9.96
C TRP A 331 -12.71 -7.82 10.42
N HIS A 332 -12.02 -7.74 11.57
CA HIS A 332 -11.16 -8.82 12.03
C HIS A 332 -11.91 -10.13 12.24
N LYS A 333 -13.13 -10.05 12.74
CA LYS A 333 -13.97 -11.22 12.94
C LYS A 333 -14.31 -11.95 11.65
N ASP A 334 -14.63 -11.23 10.57
CA ASP A 334 -15.17 -11.84 9.35
C ASP A 334 -14.15 -12.07 8.25
N TYR A 335 -13.09 -11.25 8.19
CA TYR A 335 -12.17 -11.21 7.05
C TYR A 335 -10.71 -11.48 7.40
N THR A 336 -10.34 -11.57 8.68
CA THR A 336 -8.97 -11.90 9.08
C THR A 336 -8.87 -13.38 9.39
N ARG A 337 -7.94 -14.07 8.74
CA ARG A 337 -7.70 -15.51 8.93
C ARG A 337 -7.19 -15.80 10.34
N PRO A 338 -7.56 -16.94 10.96
CA PRO A 338 -7.05 -17.34 12.28
C PRO A 338 -5.52 -17.31 12.40
N LYS A 339 -4.81 -17.75 11.36
CA LYS A 339 -3.35 -17.75 11.35
C LYS A 339 -2.77 -16.33 11.42
N LEU A 340 -3.39 -15.38 10.71
CA LEU A 340 -3.02 -13.96 10.72
C LEU A 340 -3.38 -13.30 12.07
N LEU A 341 -4.56 -13.61 12.63
CA LEU A 341 -4.93 -13.16 13.99
C LEU A 341 -3.90 -13.61 15.02
N LYS A 342 -3.48 -14.89 14.96
CA LYS A 342 -2.44 -15.40 15.84
C LYS A 342 -1.12 -14.64 15.69
N PHE A 343 -0.76 -14.25 14.48
CA PHE A 343 0.44 -13.48 14.20
C PHE A 343 0.37 -12.04 14.76
N PHE A 344 -0.82 -11.48 14.88
CA PHE A 344 -1.02 -10.15 15.46
C PHE A 344 -0.95 -10.12 16.99
N LEU A 345 -1.09 -11.27 17.68
CA LEU A 345 -1.05 -11.29 19.14
C LEU A 345 0.30 -10.84 19.68
N PRO A 346 0.33 -10.09 20.80
CA PRO A 346 1.56 -9.64 21.43
C PRO A 346 2.57 -10.77 21.65
N ALA A 347 3.79 -10.59 21.15
CA ALA A 347 4.89 -11.54 21.32
C ALA A 347 6.24 -10.83 21.26
N ARG A 348 7.20 -11.23 22.11
CA ARG A 348 8.52 -10.58 22.20
C ARG A 348 9.43 -10.89 21.01
N ASP A 349 9.17 -11.96 20.30
CA ASP A 349 9.93 -12.46 19.14
C ASP A 349 9.21 -12.20 17.80
N SER A 350 8.18 -11.35 17.79
CA SER A 350 7.39 -11.04 16.60
C SER A 350 7.43 -9.55 16.26
N HIS A 351 7.99 -9.24 15.11
CA HIS A 351 7.96 -7.89 14.55
C HIS A 351 6.53 -7.34 14.34
N ALA A 352 5.57 -8.22 14.16
CA ALA A 352 4.15 -7.84 13.99
C ALA A 352 3.42 -7.55 15.31
N ALA A 353 4.07 -7.67 16.45
CA ALA A 353 3.44 -7.63 17.76
C ALA A 353 4.29 -6.88 18.79
N ALA A 354 5.00 -5.86 18.37
CA ALA A 354 5.97 -5.10 19.17
C ALA A 354 5.33 -4.20 20.26
N TYR A 355 4.01 -4.16 20.35
CA TYR A 355 3.24 -3.31 21.28
C TYR A 355 2.87 -4.02 22.59
N TYR A 356 3.50 -5.13 22.91
CA TYR A 356 3.31 -5.79 24.21
C TYR A 356 3.80 -4.87 25.35
N ASP A 357 3.14 -4.96 26.50
CA ASP A 357 3.41 -4.14 27.70
C ASP A 357 3.22 -2.61 27.49
N TRP A 358 2.59 -2.18 26.41
CA TRP A 358 2.37 -0.78 26.12
C TRP A 358 1.18 -0.20 26.90
N GLY A 359 1.44 0.96 27.51
CA GLY A 359 0.44 1.73 28.24
C GLY A 359 0.15 3.09 27.61
N SER A 360 -0.73 3.86 28.24
CA SER A 360 -1.16 5.18 27.76
C SER A 360 -0.01 6.18 27.56
N GLU A 361 1.10 6.03 28.29
CA GLU A 361 2.29 6.90 28.15
C GLU A 361 2.92 6.73 26.76
N LEU A 362 3.24 5.50 26.37
CA LEU A 362 3.82 5.22 25.04
C LEU A 362 2.86 5.54 23.90
N GLU A 363 1.56 5.24 24.07
CA GLU A 363 0.55 5.65 23.10
C GLU A 363 0.50 7.19 22.93
N THR A 364 0.67 7.93 24.02
CA THR A 364 0.75 9.40 23.97
C THR A 364 1.99 9.89 23.23
N VAL A 365 3.15 9.29 23.50
CA VAL A 365 4.39 9.58 22.78
C VAL A 365 4.20 9.36 21.27
N TRP A 366 3.58 8.24 20.87
CA TRP A 366 3.30 7.97 19.47
C TRP A 366 2.28 8.93 18.84
N LYS A 367 1.23 9.34 19.57
CA LYS A 367 0.29 10.37 19.09
C LYS A 367 0.98 11.70 18.82
N GLU A 368 1.94 12.10 19.65
CA GLU A 368 2.73 13.31 19.45
C GLU A 368 3.72 13.17 18.27
N ASN A 369 4.37 12.03 18.16
CA ASN A 369 5.22 11.69 17.01
C ASN A 369 4.44 11.79 15.68
N TYR A 370 3.23 11.27 15.64
CA TYR A 370 2.35 11.37 14.47
C TYR A 370 2.01 12.80 14.08
N LYS A 371 1.79 13.70 15.05
CA LYS A 371 1.49 15.10 14.76
C LYS A 371 2.63 15.76 13.97
N LEU A 372 3.87 15.53 14.37
CA LEU A 372 5.04 16.06 13.68
C LEU A 372 5.20 15.44 12.29
N TRP A 373 5.10 14.13 12.21
CA TRP A 373 5.17 13.40 10.95
C TRP A 373 4.08 13.85 9.96
N MET A 374 2.82 13.89 10.39
CA MET A 374 1.71 14.39 9.57
C MET A 374 1.89 15.86 9.16
N THR A 375 2.46 16.69 10.03
CA THR A 375 2.78 18.09 9.70
C THR A 375 3.78 18.17 8.57
N PHE A 376 4.87 17.38 8.63
CA PHE A 376 5.85 17.33 7.54
C PHE A 376 5.23 16.88 6.22
N ILE A 377 4.48 15.80 6.25
CA ILE A 377 3.86 15.22 5.03
C ILE A 377 2.86 16.18 4.39
N ASN A 378 2.02 16.83 5.20
CA ASN A 378 1.06 17.81 4.69
C ASN A 378 1.77 19.04 4.08
N GLU A 379 2.80 19.53 4.74
CA GLU A 379 3.60 20.65 4.23
C GLU A 379 4.34 20.28 2.95
N TYR A 380 4.94 19.07 2.90
CA TYR A 380 5.60 18.53 1.71
C TYR A 380 4.66 18.51 0.50
N LYS A 381 3.45 17.97 0.68
CA LYS A 381 2.40 17.97 -0.33
C LYS A 381 1.98 19.40 -0.73
N ASN A 382 1.80 20.31 0.24
CA ASN A 382 1.37 21.68 -0.03
C ASN A 382 2.38 22.48 -0.88
N ARG A 383 3.66 22.10 -0.81
CA ARG A 383 4.75 22.70 -1.62
C ARG A 383 4.95 22.00 -2.97
N GLY A 384 4.14 21.03 -3.30
CA GLY A 384 4.20 20.30 -4.57
C GLY A 384 5.00 18.99 -4.52
N GLY A 385 5.42 18.54 -3.33
CA GLY A 385 6.05 17.24 -3.16
C GLY A 385 5.06 16.10 -3.43
N ARG A 386 5.55 15.02 -4.04
CA ARG A 386 4.74 13.85 -4.38
C ARG A 386 4.60 12.94 -3.16
N VAL A 387 3.35 12.75 -2.71
CA VAL A 387 2.95 11.81 -1.65
C VAL A 387 2.06 10.75 -2.24
N THR A 388 2.29 9.49 -1.86
CA THR A 388 1.49 8.34 -2.29
C THR A 388 0.86 7.62 -1.10
N ALA A 389 -0.06 6.70 -1.37
CA ALA A 389 -0.70 5.86 -0.38
C ALA A 389 -0.23 4.41 -0.55
N GLY A 390 0.34 3.85 0.50
CA GLY A 390 0.72 2.45 0.62
C GLY A 390 0.25 1.90 1.96
N ALA A 391 -0.25 0.66 1.99
CA ALA A 391 -0.86 0.12 3.20
C ALA A 391 0.11 -0.67 4.08
N ASP A 392 1.12 -1.32 3.49
CA ASP A 392 2.02 -2.24 4.20
C ASP A 392 1.24 -3.25 5.07
N SER A 393 0.18 -3.83 4.45
CA SER A 393 -0.76 -4.71 5.15
C SER A 393 -0.18 -6.09 5.43
N GLY A 394 -0.78 -6.81 6.38
CA GLY A 394 -0.43 -8.18 6.74
C GLY A 394 0.23 -8.31 8.11
N TYR A 395 0.38 -7.21 8.87
CA TYR A 395 0.85 -7.24 10.25
C TYR A 395 0.29 -6.07 11.08
N MET A 396 0.49 -6.11 12.40
CA MET A 396 0.04 -5.05 13.32
C MET A 396 -1.45 -4.69 13.20
N TYR A 397 -2.32 -5.70 13.12
CA TYR A 397 -3.77 -5.52 12.91
C TYR A 397 -4.15 -4.75 11.65
N ASN A 398 -3.26 -4.66 10.68
CA ASN A 398 -3.50 -4.00 9.41
C ASN A 398 -3.86 -5.04 8.34
N LEU A 399 -5.13 -5.06 7.92
CA LEU A 399 -5.67 -6.04 6.97
C LEU A 399 -5.71 -5.48 5.54
N TYR A 400 -5.35 -6.31 4.55
CA TYR A 400 -5.38 -5.98 3.12
C TYR A 400 -6.69 -5.32 2.70
N GLY A 401 -6.61 -4.30 1.89
CA GLY A 401 -7.74 -3.50 1.43
C GLY A 401 -8.33 -2.61 2.52
N PHE A 402 -8.69 -3.16 3.67
CA PHE A 402 -9.21 -2.38 4.82
C PHE A 402 -8.16 -1.39 5.33
N GLY A 403 -6.93 -1.84 5.55
CA GLY A 403 -5.83 -0.98 5.96
C GLY A 403 -5.52 0.11 4.94
N TYR A 404 -5.69 -0.18 3.64
CA TYR A 404 -5.50 0.83 2.62
C TYR A 404 -6.52 1.97 2.74
N VAL A 405 -7.79 1.68 3.00
CA VAL A 405 -8.79 2.74 3.25
C VAL A 405 -8.46 3.50 4.53
N GLN A 406 -7.96 2.84 5.58
CA GLN A 406 -7.47 3.53 6.79
C GLN A 406 -6.29 4.47 6.47
N GLU A 407 -5.38 4.08 5.58
CA GLU A 407 -4.30 4.96 5.12
C GLU A 407 -4.86 6.25 4.49
N LEU A 408 -5.90 6.12 3.66
CA LEU A 408 -6.59 7.29 3.07
C LEU A 408 -7.25 8.18 4.15
N GLU A 409 -7.83 7.59 5.19
CA GLU A 409 -8.36 8.34 6.33
C GLU A 409 -7.24 9.06 7.12
N LEU A 410 -6.06 8.43 7.27
CA LEU A 410 -4.90 9.04 7.94
C LEU A 410 -4.28 10.17 7.11
N LEU A 411 -4.23 10.06 5.80
CA LEU A 411 -3.87 11.19 4.92
C LEU A 411 -4.86 12.35 5.11
N ARG A 412 -6.15 12.06 5.26
CA ARG A 412 -7.16 13.08 5.57
C ARG A 412 -6.95 13.71 6.96
N GLU A 413 -6.58 12.90 7.98
CA GLU A 413 -6.20 13.38 9.33
C GLU A 413 -4.98 14.30 9.25
N ALA A 414 -4.00 13.97 8.40
CA ALA A 414 -2.81 14.79 8.16
C ALA A 414 -3.10 16.16 7.51
N GLY A 415 -4.32 16.40 7.03
CA GLY A 415 -4.73 17.69 6.47
C GLY A 415 -4.97 17.69 4.95
N PHE A 416 -4.86 16.57 4.28
CA PHE A 416 -5.16 16.49 2.83
C PHE A 416 -6.64 16.75 2.57
N HIS A 417 -6.94 17.53 1.53
CA HIS A 417 -8.31 17.63 1.01
C HIS A 417 -8.73 16.26 0.41
N PRO A 418 -10.01 15.87 0.47
CA PRO A 418 -10.44 14.56 -0.08
C PRO A 418 -10.00 14.31 -1.52
N MET A 419 -9.98 15.32 -2.39
CA MET A 419 -9.47 15.16 -3.77
C MET A 419 -7.95 14.94 -3.82
N GLU A 420 -7.19 15.52 -2.88
CA GLU A 420 -5.75 15.28 -2.77
C GLU A 420 -5.46 13.85 -2.27
N VAL A 421 -6.30 13.32 -1.37
CA VAL A 421 -6.24 11.92 -0.94
C VAL A 421 -6.45 10.98 -2.13
N ILE A 422 -7.49 11.22 -2.95
CA ILE A 422 -7.73 10.42 -4.16
C ILE A 422 -6.57 10.56 -5.14
N ARG A 423 -6.01 11.76 -5.32
CA ARG A 423 -4.84 11.97 -6.18
C ARG A 423 -3.60 11.21 -5.69
N ALA A 424 -3.34 11.19 -4.39
CA ALA A 424 -2.24 10.41 -3.79
C ALA A 424 -2.42 8.90 -4.04
N ALA A 425 -3.65 8.42 -3.97
CA ALA A 425 -4.05 7.02 -4.17
C ALA A 425 -4.14 6.60 -5.65
N THR A 426 -4.01 7.52 -6.60
CA THR A 426 -4.23 7.26 -8.03
C THR A 426 -3.14 7.88 -8.89
N LEU A 427 -3.24 9.15 -9.29
CA LEU A 427 -2.29 9.77 -10.25
C LEU A 427 -0.87 9.88 -9.70
N HIS A 428 -0.69 10.35 -8.45
CA HIS A 428 0.65 10.44 -7.85
C HIS A 428 1.31 9.06 -7.70
N ALA A 429 0.52 8.03 -7.37
CA ALA A 429 1.01 6.66 -7.32
C ALA A 429 1.40 6.16 -8.72
N ALA A 430 0.60 6.47 -9.76
CA ALA A 430 0.92 6.15 -11.15
C ALA A 430 2.22 6.83 -11.62
N GLU A 431 2.40 8.13 -11.31
CA GLU A 431 3.63 8.88 -11.59
C GLU A 431 4.85 8.26 -10.88
N ALA A 432 4.70 7.87 -9.60
CA ALA A 432 5.79 7.27 -8.83
C ALA A 432 6.29 5.94 -9.42
N ILE A 433 5.40 5.17 -10.06
CA ILE A 433 5.76 3.92 -10.73
C ILE A 433 5.99 4.05 -12.24
N GLY A 434 5.85 5.27 -12.81
CA GLY A 434 6.07 5.55 -14.24
C GLY A 434 4.97 4.99 -15.16
N MET A 435 3.72 5.01 -14.70
CA MET A 435 2.55 4.51 -15.45
C MET A 435 1.46 5.58 -15.64
N GLU A 436 1.74 6.83 -15.40
CA GLU A 436 0.79 7.95 -15.47
C GLU A 436 0.12 8.11 -16.84
N ASP A 437 0.78 7.71 -17.91
CA ASP A 437 0.21 7.68 -19.25
C ASP A 437 -0.81 6.56 -19.47
N GLN A 438 -0.83 5.55 -18.60
CA GLN A 438 -1.65 4.35 -18.74
C GLN A 438 -2.79 4.26 -17.70
N ILE A 439 -2.54 4.68 -16.45
CA ILE A 439 -3.47 4.55 -15.32
C ILE A 439 -3.45 5.80 -14.44
N GLY A 440 -4.19 5.81 -13.34
CA GLY A 440 -4.16 6.85 -12.31
C GLY A 440 -5.15 8.00 -12.54
N SER A 441 -5.77 8.10 -13.71
CA SER A 441 -6.84 9.07 -13.98
C SER A 441 -7.85 8.52 -14.98
N VAL A 442 -9.09 9.06 -14.95
CA VAL A 442 -10.14 8.69 -15.89
C VAL A 442 -10.03 9.56 -17.13
N GLU A 443 -9.24 9.11 -18.12
CA GLU A 443 -8.94 9.87 -19.34
C GLU A 443 -8.98 8.99 -20.59
N THR A 444 -9.34 9.59 -21.71
CA THR A 444 -9.32 8.91 -23.01
C THR A 444 -7.90 8.45 -23.35
N GLY A 445 -7.77 7.21 -23.79
CA GLY A 445 -6.50 6.57 -24.13
C GLY A 445 -5.89 5.73 -23.00
N LYS A 446 -6.32 5.92 -21.74
CA LYS A 446 -5.84 5.14 -20.61
C LYS A 446 -6.58 3.82 -20.47
N LEU A 447 -6.00 2.91 -19.71
CA LEU A 447 -6.59 1.64 -19.35
C LEU A 447 -7.88 1.83 -18.54
N ALA A 448 -8.86 0.98 -18.78
CA ALA A 448 -10.11 0.98 -18.04
C ALA A 448 -9.93 0.26 -16.68
N ASP A 449 -9.12 0.87 -15.83
CA ASP A 449 -8.96 0.53 -14.42
C ASP A 449 -9.80 1.54 -13.62
N LEU A 450 -11.00 1.15 -13.21
CA LEU A 450 -12.01 2.06 -12.66
C LEU A 450 -12.71 1.45 -11.46
N ILE A 451 -13.28 2.32 -10.62
CA ILE A 451 -14.17 1.96 -9.53
C ILE A 451 -15.53 2.59 -9.77
N ILE A 452 -16.61 1.86 -9.50
CA ILE A 452 -17.97 2.40 -9.46
C ILE A 452 -18.48 2.35 -8.03
N MET A 453 -18.99 3.48 -7.55
CA MET A 453 -19.50 3.67 -6.19
C MET A 453 -20.89 4.28 -6.20
N ASP A 454 -21.76 3.82 -5.30
CA ASP A 454 -23.10 4.39 -5.14
C ASP A 454 -23.10 5.69 -4.32
N GLN A 455 -22.08 5.92 -3.49
CA GLN A 455 -21.93 7.08 -2.63
C GLN A 455 -20.69 7.89 -3.00
N ASN A 456 -20.73 9.21 -2.73
CA ASN A 456 -19.62 10.12 -3.01
C ASN A 456 -18.48 9.95 -1.98
N PRO A 457 -17.33 9.36 -2.35
CA PRO A 457 -16.21 9.15 -1.42
C PRO A 457 -15.56 10.47 -0.96
N LEU A 458 -15.76 11.59 -1.68
CA LEU A 458 -15.26 12.89 -1.24
C LEU A 458 -16.02 13.44 -0.03
N LYS A 459 -17.25 12.96 0.22
CA LYS A 459 -18.02 13.29 1.44
C LYS A 459 -17.56 12.46 2.63
N ASN A 460 -17.21 11.20 2.37
CA ASN A 460 -16.81 10.27 3.42
C ASN A 460 -15.95 9.16 2.80
N LEU A 461 -14.66 9.15 3.11
CA LEU A 461 -13.71 8.15 2.61
C LEU A 461 -14.06 6.72 3.05
N LYS A 462 -14.81 6.56 4.17
CA LYS A 462 -15.29 5.25 4.64
C LYS A 462 -16.19 4.53 3.62
N TYR A 463 -16.74 5.24 2.66
CA TYR A 463 -17.47 4.61 1.56
C TYR A 463 -16.57 3.77 0.64
N LEU A 464 -15.24 3.93 0.72
CA LEU A 464 -14.27 3.10 0.02
C LEU A 464 -14.06 1.72 0.66
N TYR A 465 -14.42 1.53 1.94
CA TYR A 465 -14.46 0.18 2.49
C TYR A 465 -15.43 -0.67 1.67
N ALA A 466 -15.01 -1.86 1.27
CA ALA A 466 -15.89 -2.77 0.52
C ALA A 466 -17.18 -3.12 1.32
N THR A 467 -17.11 -3.07 2.64
CA THR A 467 -18.27 -3.23 3.55
C THR A 467 -19.13 -1.97 3.70
N GLY A 468 -18.70 -0.83 3.15
CA GLY A 468 -19.33 0.47 3.36
C GLY A 468 -19.20 0.99 4.80
N ASP A 469 -19.90 2.09 5.07
CA ASP A 469 -19.99 2.74 6.37
C ASP A 469 -21.35 2.51 7.03
N ILE A 470 -21.48 2.81 8.30
CA ILE A 470 -22.71 2.68 9.09
C ILE A 470 -23.45 4.01 9.09
N LYS A 471 -24.74 3.97 8.82
CA LYS A 471 -25.64 5.14 8.86
C LYS A 471 -26.90 4.80 9.64
N LEU A 472 -27.40 5.78 10.38
CA LEU A 472 -28.75 5.73 10.96
C LEU A 472 -29.74 6.34 9.96
N GLU A 473 -30.71 5.55 9.51
CA GLU A 473 -31.77 5.99 8.60
C GLU A 473 -33.11 5.43 9.10
N ASN A 474 -34.10 6.30 9.29
CA ASN A 474 -35.42 5.93 9.82
C ASN A 474 -35.37 5.10 11.12
N ASN A 475 -34.47 5.43 12.05
CA ASN A 475 -34.17 4.69 13.29
C ASN A 475 -33.62 3.28 13.12
N GLU A 476 -33.19 2.90 11.90
CA GLU A 476 -32.52 1.65 11.62
C GLU A 476 -31.04 1.90 11.29
N VAL A 477 -30.17 1.03 11.80
CA VAL A 477 -28.76 1.06 11.48
C VAL A 477 -28.54 0.27 10.20
N ILE A 478 -28.14 0.96 9.15
CA ILE A 478 -27.89 0.35 7.83
C ILE A 478 -26.43 0.55 7.39
N ARG A 479 -25.94 -0.32 6.51
CA ARG A 479 -24.68 -0.08 5.80
C ARG A 479 -24.95 0.63 4.48
N VAL A 480 -24.17 1.67 4.21
CA VAL A 480 -24.26 2.47 2.99
C VAL A 480 -22.89 2.63 2.33
N GLY A 481 -22.88 2.78 1.03
CA GLY A 481 -21.63 2.91 0.26
C GLY A 481 -20.98 1.55 0.04
N GLY A 482 -19.68 1.53 0.06
CA GLY A 482 -18.86 0.42 -0.40
C GLY A 482 -18.54 0.54 -1.90
N VAL A 483 -17.43 -0.07 -2.29
CA VAL A 483 -17.12 -0.27 -3.71
C VAL A 483 -18.18 -1.20 -4.29
N SER A 484 -18.86 -0.74 -5.34
CA SER A 484 -19.88 -1.56 -6.03
C SER A 484 -19.24 -2.47 -7.06
N LYS A 485 -18.43 -1.87 -7.94
CA LYS A 485 -17.71 -2.59 -8.99
C LYS A 485 -16.26 -2.12 -9.04
N THR A 486 -15.36 -3.08 -9.21
CA THR A 486 -13.97 -2.84 -9.58
C THR A 486 -13.79 -3.28 -11.02
N ILE A 487 -13.29 -2.40 -11.86
CA ILE A 487 -13.01 -2.70 -13.27
C ILE A 487 -11.50 -2.66 -13.45
N LYS A 488 -10.92 -3.75 -13.90
CA LYS A 488 -9.51 -3.87 -14.23
C LYS A 488 -9.36 -4.36 -15.67
N ASP A 489 -8.59 -3.63 -16.47
CA ASP A 489 -8.44 -3.92 -17.90
C ASP A 489 -9.79 -4.14 -18.63
N GLY A 490 -10.84 -3.41 -18.23
CA GLY A 490 -12.18 -3.52 -18.80
C GLY A 490 -12.98 -4.76 -18.35
N ILE A 491 -12.48 -5.55 -17.41
CA ILE A 491 -13.20 -6.67 -16.79
C ILE A 491 -13.88 -6.16 -15.52
N ILE A 492 -15.16 -6.46 -15.37
CA ILE A 492 -16.02 -5.99 -14.28
C ILE A 492 -16.04 -7.04 -13.18
N PHE A 493 -15.62 -6.67 -11.98
CA PHE A 493 -15.71 -7.49 -10.76
C PHE A 493 -16.72 -6.87 -9.79
N ASP A 494 -17.62 -7.71 -9.26
CA ASP A 494 -18.49 -7.33 -8.16
C ASP A 494 -17.71 -7.37 -6.84
N ALA A 495 -17.59 -6.22 -6.17
CA ALA A 495 -16.81 -6.13 -4.94
C ALA A 495 -17.41 -6.96 -3.79
N LYS A 496 -18.74 -7.08 -3.72
CA LYS A 496 -19.42 -7.88 -2.69
C LYS A 496 -19.19 -9.37 -2.90
N GLU A 497 -19.25 -9.84 -4.15
CA GLU A 497 -18.93 -11.24 -4.45
C GLU A 497 -17.47 -11.60 -4.09
N LEU A 498 -16.54 -10.67 -4.33
CA LEU A 498 -15.15 -10.88 -3.92
C LEU A 498 -15.00 -10.98 -2.40
N LEU A 499 -15.70 -10.12 -1.63
CA LEU A 499 -15.71 -10.22 -0.17
C LEU A 499 -16.38 -11.50 0.35
N GLU A 500 -17.45 -11.95 -0.30
CA GLU A 500 -18.08 -13.23 0.04
C GLU A 500 -17.13 -14.41 -0.15
N ASP A 501 -16.35 -14.40 -1.23
CA ASP A 501 -15.34 -15.43 -1.45
C ASP A 501 -14.24 -15.38 -0.38
N VAL A 502 -13.77 -14.19 -0.01
CA VAL A 502 -12.82 -14.01 1.11
C VAL A 502 -13.39 -14.57 2.41
N LYS A 503 -14.67 -14.24 2.72
CA LYS A 503 -15.34 -14.75 3.92
C LYS A 503 -15.42 -16.25 3.94
N LYS A 504 -15.71 -16.91 2.80
CA LYS A 504 -15.72 -18.38 2.68
C LYS A 504 -14.35 -19.00 3.00
N ILE A 505 -13.26 -18.40 2.47
CA ILE A 505 -11.88 -18.82 2.76
C ILE A 505 -11.61 -18.74 4.27
N VAL A 506 -11.97 -17.60 4.89
CA VAL A 506 -11.77 -17.38 6.32
C VAL A 506 -12.61 -18.33 7.17
N ASP A 507 -13.89 -18.54 6.83
CA ASP A 507 -14.80 -19.43 7.55
C ASP A 507 -14.37 -20.91 7.43
N GLU A 508 -13.77 -21.31 6.32
CA GLU A 508 -13.18 -22.64 6.17
C GLU A 508 -11.99 -22.82 7.10
N GLU A 509 -11.07 -21.85 7.17
CA GLU A 509 -9.94 -21.94 8.09
C GLU A 509 -10.38 -21.93 9.55
N LYS A 510 -11.42 -21.15 9.90
CA LYS A 510 -12.00 -21.15 11.25
C LYS A 510 -12.54 -22.52 11.65
N ARG A 511 -13.24 -23.22 10.74
CA ARG A 511 -13.70 -24.59 10.99
C ARG A 511 -12.55 -25.56 11.29
N ASN A 512 -11.39 -25.32 10.66
CA ASN A 512 -10.17 -26.12 10.84
C ASN A 512 -9.27 -25.65 12.00
N THR A 513 -9.67 -24.59 12.71
CA THR A 513 -8.91 -24.00 13.84
C THR A 513 -9.80 -23.87 15.08
N PRO A 514 -10.05 -24.98 15.82
CA PRO A 514 -10.88 -24.94 17.03
C PRO A 514 -10.37 -23.91 18.04
N GLY A 515 -11.28 -23.07 18.56
CA GLY A 515 -10.94 -22.03 19.54
C GLY A 515 -10.30 -20.79 18.92
N TRP A 516 -10.44 -20.58 17.63
CA TRP A 516 -9.97 -19.37 16.92
C TRP A 516 -10.51 -18.07 17.52
N GLU A 517 -11.69 -18.09 18.13
CA GLU A 517 -12.32 -16.94 18.78
C GLU A 517 -11.43 -16.35 19.88
N LYS A 518 -10.60 -17.19 20.53
CA LYS A 518 -9.63 -16.75 21.55
C LYS A 518 -8.50 -15.90 20.97
N LEU A 519 -8.34 -15.89 19.64
CA LEU A 519 -7.36 -15.07 18.94
C LEU A 519 -7.86 -13.62 18.71
N LEU A 520 -9.16 -13.39 18.87
CA LEU A 520 -9.70 -12.03 18.85
C LEU A 520 -9.29 -11.33 20.14
N PHE A 521 -8.79 -10.11 20.02
CA PHE A 521 -8.25 -9.34 21.15
C PHE A 521 -9.26 -9.17 22.29
N GLU A 522 -10.53 -8.98 21.99
CA GLU A 522 -11.63 -8.86 22.93
C GLU A 522 -11.83 -10.12 23.81
N ASN A 523 -11.36 -11.29 23.34
CA ASN A 523 -11.50 -12.58 24.01
C ASN A 523 -10.21 -13.02 24.73
N ILE A 524 -9.20 -12.15 24.81
CA ILE A 524 -7.99 -12.43 25.59
C ILE A 524 -8.38 -12.42 27.07
N GLN A 525 -8.09 -13.54 27.74
CA GLN A 525 -8.44 -13.71 29.14
C GLN A 525 -7.68 -12.72 30.03
N ARG A 526 -8.39 -11.99 30.89
CA ARG A 526 -7.78 -11.24 31.98
C ARG A 526 -7.23 -12.24 33.00
N LYS A 527 -5.96 -12.11 33.37
CA LYS A 527 -5.36 -12.87 34.47
C LYS A 527 -5.81 -12.32 35.80
#